data_8af96173a38321810c5e8afc9a00459d
#
_entry.id   8af96173a38321810c5e8afc9a00459d
#
_cell.length_a   1.000
_cell.length_b   1.000
_cell.length_c   1.000
_cell.angle_alpha   90.00
_cell.angle_beta   90.00
_cell.angle_gamma   90.00
#
_symmetry.space_group_name_H-M   'P 1'
#
loop_
_entity.id
_entity.type
_entity.pdbx_description
1 polymer ?
#
loop_
_entity_poly.entity_id
_entity_poly.type
_entity_poly.pdbx_seq_one_letter_code
_entity_poly.pdbx_strand_id
1 'polypeptide(L)'
;MKYIKQNIKDGVTLHLIINENFKTDFSVVFISIPLEKEDITKNALIPAVIKNGSKKYNNYQLINEEIEMLYGASFDCGLDKTGDNLVLKFYVESINDNFLPEKNENLEQVLNLLLEIVFNPLVENESFKNQYVELEKKNLELLINSVKDDKDIYSYEKCINIMYKNSGYGLSKYGNIEDLKTINSKNLYSRYKEIISKGKIDIIVSGNYEKEKIQRQIEENQFIKNLNSREDILNINNFKTELKEKIDNPETVKEEMDVTQGKLVIGLDILPNNLEDFRFIAIMYNAIFGNGVNSKLFQIVREKESLAYTAKSEYVVQKNNIFIRCGIECEKYDKTVELIKVLLEQMKNGEFTEEDINKTKEYIISGIDSINEEQDTQILYLFGQELSKLPLKTEEYKEKIKAVTKEQITEFAQSIQLNTIYFLKSGGENADNWE
;
A
#
# COMPACT_ATOMS: atom_id res chain seq x y z
N MET A 1 -0.03 1.02 24.63
CA MET A 1 -0.90 1.45 23.52
C MET A 1 -2.35 1.02 23.77
N LYS A 2 -3.32 1.90 23.55
CA LYS A 2 -4.75 1.59 23.59
C LYS A 2 -5.38 1.93 22.24
N TYR A 3 -5.98 0.96 21.58
CA TYR A 3 -6.69 1.15 20.30
C TYR A 3 -8.20 1.11 20.52
N ILE A 4 -8.92 2.06 19.92
CA ILE A 4 -10.37 2.17 19.98
C ILE A 4 -10.89 2.43 18.57
N LYS A 5 -11.87 1.63 18.16
CA LYS A 5 -12.58 1.79 16.88
C LYS A 5 -14.02 2.19 17.16
N GLN A 6 -14.49 3.21 16.45
CA GLN A 6 -15.84 3.72 16.57
C GLN A 6 -16.44 3.99 15.20
N ASN A 7 -17.62 3.45 14.95
CA ASN A 7 -18.38 3.81 13.76
C ASN A 7 -19.12 5.16 14.03
N ILE A 8 -18.76 6.20 13.29
CA ILE A 8 -19.39 7.52 13.40
C ILE A 8 -20.67 7.57 12.56
N LYS A 9 -20.60 7.04 11.36
CA LYS A 9 -21.72 6.89 10.40
C LYS A 9 -21.43 5.68 9.51
N ASP A 10 -22.41 5.25 8.73
CA ASP A 10 -22.18 4.22 7.73
C ASP A 10 -21.06 4.64 6.79
N GLY A 11 -20.00 3.82 6.71
CA GLY A 11 -18.80 4.08 5.92
C GLY A 11 -17.87 5.17 6.45
N VAL A 12 -18.06 5.67 7.69
CA VAL A 12 -17.13 6.59 8.36
C VAL A 12 -16.73 6.02 9.70
N THR A 13 -15.48 5.65 9.86
CA THR A 13 -14.93 5.05 11.08
C THR A 13 -13.85 5.95 11.68
N LEU A 14 -13.90 6.14 12.99
CA LEU A 14 -12.87 6.79 13.79
C LEU A 14 -12.02 5.72 14.47
N HIS A 15 -10.70 5.84 14.34
CA HIS A 15 -9.71 5.01 14.98
C HIS A 15 -8.85 5.87 15.89
N LEU A 16 -8.87 5.59 17.18
CA LEU A 16 -8.07 6.27 18.17
C LEU A 16 -6.95 5.35 18.67
N ILE A 17 -5.71 5.77 18.49
CA ILE A 17 -4.51 5.09 18.93
C ILE A 17 -3.87 5.94 20.03
N ILE A 18 -4.13 5.60 21.29
CA ILE A 18 -3.62 6.35 22.43
C ILE A 18 -2.31 5.71 22.88
N ASN A 19 -1.22 6.47 22.77
CA ASN A 19 0.11 6.02 23.12
C ASN A 19 0.93 7.19 23.68
N GLU A 20 1.40 7.04 24.91
CA GLU A 20 2.18 8.06 25.64
C GLU A 20 3.68 8.07 25.24
N ASN A 21 4.13 7.10 24.45
CA ASN A 21 5.55 6.97 24.10
C ASN A 21 6.01 7.96 23.03
N PHE A 22 5.08 8.55 22.27
CA PHE A 22 5.41 9.46 21.18
C PHE A 22 5.35 10.94 21.61
N LYS A 23 6.22 11.74 21.01
CA LYS A 23 6.26 13.19 21.20
C LYS A 23 5.46 13.93 20.14
N THR A 24 4.97 13.22 19.16
CA THR A 24 4.16 13.73 18.05
C THR A 24 2.77 13.12 18.07
N ASP A 25 1.84 13.81 17.44
CA ASP A 25 0.50 13.34 17.14
C ASP A 25 0.33 13.24 15.62
N PHE A 26 -0.30 12.15 15.17
CA PHE A 26 -0.69 11.95 13.79
C PHE A 26 -2.19 12.01 13.63
N SER A 27 -2.64 12.83 12.70
CA SER A 27 -4.03 12.87 12.23
C SER A 27 -4.07 12.44 10.77
N VAL A 28 -4.84 11.41 10.45
CA VAL A 28 -4.89 10.80 9.12
C VAL A 28 -6.33 10.64 8.66
N VAL A 29 -6.58 10.93 7.39
CA VAL A 29 -7.83 10.57 6.70
C VAL A 29 -7.48 9.65 5.54
N PHE A 30 -7.98 8.42 5.58
CA PHE A 30 -7.97 7.50 4.46
C PHE A 30 -9.33 7.45 3.81
N ILE A 31 -9.37 7.54 2.48
CA ILE A 31 -10.59 7.36 1.69
C ILE A 31 -10.34 6.21 0.72
N SER A 32 -11.01 5.09 0.98
CA SER A 32 -10.89 3.88 0.18
C SER A 32 -11.99 3.80 -0.86
N ILE A 33 -11.62 3.51 -2.12
CA ILE A 33 -12.51 3.38 -3.27
C ILE A 33 -12.06 2.22 -4.15
N PRO A 34 -12.94 1.61 -4.97
CA PRO A 34 -12.54 0.60 -5.93
C PRO A 34 -11.58 1.16 -6.99
N LEU A 35 -10.66 0.32 -7.46
CA LEU A 35 -9.85 0.59 -8.65
C LEU A 35 -10.66 0.30 -9.91
N GLU A 36 -11.12 1.35 -10.58
CA GLU A 36 -11.91 1.30 -11.80
C GLU A 36 -11.17 2.06 -12.90
N LYS A 37 -11.06 1.43 -14.09
CA LYS A 37 -10.27 1.94 -15.21
C LYS A 37 -10.69 3.35 -15.64
N GLU A 38 -11.99 3.61 -15.64
CA GLU A 38 -12.60 4.84 -16.13
C GLU A 38 -12.27 6.06 -15.26
N ASP A 39 -11.98 5.83 -13.98
CA ASP A 39 -11.83 6.93 -12.99
C ASP A 39 -10.48 6.99 -12.30
N ILE A 40 -9.62 5.98 -12.50
CA ILE A 40 -8.36 5.86 -11.78
C ILE A 40 -7.46 7.12 -11.93
N THR A 41 -7.35 7.68 -13.13
CA THR A 41 -6.54 8.88 -13.39
C THR A 41 -7.14 10.13 -12.75
N LYS A 42 -8.47 10.27 -12.71
CA LYS A 42 -9.16 11.33 -11.95
C LYS A 42 -8.89 11.15 -10.45
N ASN A 43 -9.03 9.92 -9.95
CA ASN A 43 -8.82 9.61 -8.55
C ASN A 43 -7.38 9.94 -8.12
N ALA A 44 -6.41 9.71 -8.98
CA ALA A 44 -5.00 10.02 -8.74
C ALA A 44 -4.72 11.53 -8.62
N LEU A 45 -5.47 12.36 -9.35
CA LEU A 45 -5.33 13.81 -9.31
C LEU A 45 -5.92 14.48 -8.06
N ILE A 46 -6.98 13.90 -7.49
CA ILE A 46 -7.77 14.55 -6.42
C ILE A 46 -6.92 14.95 -5.22
N PRO A 47 -6.07 14.10 -4.60
CA PRO A 47 -5.28 14.49 -3.44
C PRO A 47 -4.37 15.69 -3.72
N ALA A 48 -3.68 15.68 -4.86
CA ALA A 48 -2.79 16.76 -5.25
C ALA A 48 -3.53 18.07 -5.51
N VAL A 49 -4.71 18.02 -6.15
CA VAL A 49 -5.50 19.24 -6.44
C VAL A 49 -6.06 19.87 -5.16
N ILE A 50 -6.63 19.08 -4.22
CA ILE A 50 -7.19 19.63 -2.99
C ILE A 50 -6.12 20.12 -2.01
N LYS A 51 -4.89 19.62 -2.08
CA LYS A 51 -3.74 20.13 -1.33
C LYS A 51 -3.44 21.61 -1.63
N ASN A 52 -3.80 22.11 -2.81
CA ASN A 52 -3.49 23.47 -3.24
C ASN A 52 -4.38 24.56 -2.59
N GLY A 53 -5.45 24.20 -1.88
CA GLY A 53 -6.29 25.18 -1.19
C GLY A 53 -7.63 24.61 -0.74
N SER A 54 -8.20 25.27 0.29
CA SER A 54 -9.55 25.05 0.77
C SER A 54 -10.36 26.35 0.70
N LYS A 55 -11.62 26.31 1.07
CA LYS A 55 -12.43 27.53 1.15
C LYS A 55 -11.92 28.49 2.22
N LYS A 56 -11.37 27.98 3.31
CA LYS A 56 -10.78 28.82 4.38
C LYS A 56 -9.39 29.31 3.98
N TYR A 57 -8.58 28.46 3.35
CA TYR A 57 -7.21 28.73 2.93
C TYR A 57 -7.13 28.68 1.41
N ASN A 58 -7.36 29.80 0.73
CA ASN A 58 -7.63 29.84 -0.72
C ASN A 58 -6.40 29.67 -1.62
N ASN A 59 -5.25 29.29 -1.07
CA ASN A 59 -4.04 28.89 -1.78
C ASN A 59 -3.11 28.09 -0.85
N TYR A 60 -2.12 27.42 -1.45
CA TYR A 60 -1.13 26.59 -0.75
C TYR A 60 -0.27 27.39 0.25
N GLN A 61 0.03 28.67 -0.05
CA GLN A 61 0.81 29.50 0.86
C GLN A 61 0.09 29.70 2.20
N LEU A 62 -1.21 29.98 2.18
CA LEU A 62 -1.99 30.15 3.41
C LEU A 62 -2.10 28.84 4.23
N ILE A 63 -2.13 27.70 3.56
CA ILE A 63 -2.05 26.40 4.25
C ILE A 63 -0.70 26.27 4.96
N ASN A 64 0.40 26.60 4.26
CA ASN A 64 1.74 26.53 4.87
C ASN A 64 1.92 27.54 6.01
N GLU A 65 1.41 28.74 5.88
CA GLU A 65 1.42 29.74 6.98
C GLU A 65 0.69 29.19 8.23
N GLU A 66 -0.47 28.53 8.05
CA GLU A 66 -1.18 27.90 9.15
C GLU A 66 -0.37 26.72 9.75
N ILE A 67 0.25 25.89 8.91
CA ILE A 67 1.11 24.78 9.34
C ILE A 67 2.29 25.31 10.18
N GLU A 68 2.92 26.42 9.78
CA GLU A 68 3.99 27.05 10.56
C GLU A 68 3.48 27.57 11.91
N MET A 69 2.29 28.16 11.96
CA MET A 69 1.63 28.60 13.20
C MET A 69 1.29 27.43 14.13
N LEU A 70 1.10 26.23 13.57
CA LEU A 70 0.90 24.97 14.31
C LEU A 70 2.23 24.30 14.67
N TYR A 71 3.23 25.09 15.02
CA TYR A 71 4.57 24.66 15.44
C TYR A 71 5.32 23.83 14.38
N GLY A 72 5.12 24.18 13.11
CA GLY A 72 5.78 23.51 12.01
C GLY A 72 5.27 22.08 11.79
N ALA A 73 3.98 21.86 11.91
CA ALA A 73 3.35 20.59 11.55
C ALA A 73 3.69 20.19 10.10
N SER A 74 3.66 18.91 9.79
CA SER A 74 3.93 18.41 8.44
C SER A 74 2.64 17.87 7.83
N PHE A 75 2.19 18.46 6.71
CA PHE A 75 1.04 17.96 5.96
C PHE A 75 1.48 17.35 4.63
N ASP A 76 0.99 16.16 4.32
CA ASP A 76 1.14 15.58 2.99
C ASP A 76 -0.07 14.73 2.59
N CYS A 77 -0.13 14.37 1.30
CA CYS A 77 -1.16 13.51 0.73
C CYS A 77 -0.57 12.56 -0.30
N GLY A 78 -1.26 11.46 -0.53
CA GLY A 78 -0.78 10.45 -1.48
C GLY A 78 -1.82 9.40 -1.82
N LEU A 79 -1.36 8.36 -2.48
CA LEU A 79 -2.17 7.23 -2.95
C LEU A 79 -1.50 5.91 -2.60
N ASP A 80 -2.30 4.96 -2.12
CA ASP A 80 -1.89 3.57 -2.03
C ASP A 80 -2.85 2.67 -2.80
N LYS A 81 -2.29 1.56 -3.31
CA LYS A 81 -3.05 0.48 -3.92
C LYS A 81 -3.09 -0.71 -2.94
N THR A 82 -4.28 -1.13 -2.55
CA THR A 82 -4.48 -2.23 -1.62
C THR A 82 -5.46 -3.23 -2.22
N GLY A 83 -4.94 -4.30 -2.82
CA GLY A 83 -5.73 -5.21 -3.65
C GLY A 83 -6.42 -4.45 -4.78
N ASP A 84 -7.73 -4.64 -4.96
CA ASP A 84 -8.53 -3.95 -5.98
C ASP A 84 -9.05 -2.58 -5.51
N ASN A 85 -8.46 -2.00 -4.45
CA ASN A 85 -8.84 -0.70 -3.94
C ASN A 85 -7.72 0.32 -4.09
N LEU A 86 -8.12 1.57 -4.34
CA LEU A 86 -7.27 2.76 -4.21
C LEU A 86 -7.58 3.43 -2.88
N VAL A 87 -6.56 3.81 -2.14
CA VAL A 87 -6.65 4.56 -0.88
C VAL A 87 -6.07 5.94 -1.09
N LEU A 88 -6.90 6.97 -1.03
CA LEU A 88 -6.46 8.35 -0.96
C LEU A 88 -6.06 8.64 0.48
N LYS A 89 -4.86 9.16 0.69
CA LYS A 89 -4.27 9.43 1.99
C LYS A 89 -4.04 10.90 2.20
N PHE A 90 -4.41 11.40 3.38
CA PHE A 90 -4.13 12.75 3.84
C PHE A 90 -3.70 12.66 5.29
N TYR A 91 -2.57 13.23 5.63
CA TYR A 91 -2.06 13.13 6.99
C TYR A 91 -1.33 14.39 7.42
N VAL A 92 -1.43 14.67 8.71
CA VAL A 92 -0.67 15.71 9.38
C VAL A 92 0.02 15.11 10.58
N GLU A 93 1.32 15.36 10.69
CA GLU A 93 2.11 15.12 11.88
C GLU A 93 2.33 16.45 12.58
N SER A 94 2.17 16.47 13.90
CA SER A 94 2.41 17.66 14.72
C SER A 94 3.06 17.31 16.05
N ILE A 95 3.67 18.28 16.68
CA ILE A 95 4.18 18.12 18.05
C ILE A 95 3.01 17.97 19.02
N ASN A 96 3.12 17.05 19.98
CA ASN A 96 2.10 16.85 20.99
C ASN A 96 2.05 17.99 21.99
N ASP A 97 0.86 18.40 22.43
CA ASP A 97 0.61 19.51 23.35
C ASP A 97 1.43 19.44 24.65
N ASN A 98 1.79 18.25 25.13
CA ASN A 98 2.58 18.07 26.35
C ASN A 98 4.04 18.55 26.21
N PHE A 99 4.51 18.77 24.99
CA PHE A 99 5.87 19.23 24.68
C PHE A 99 5.89 20.68 24.19
N LEU A 100 4.75 21.36 24.15
CA LEU A 100 4.67 22.76 23.79
C LEU A 100 4.90 23.69 25.00
N PRO A 101 5.46 24.90 24.78
CA PRO A 101 5.66 25.88 25.84
C PRO A 101 4.33 26.31 26.50
N GLU A 102 3.27 26.36 25.71
CA GLU A 102 1.91 26.68 26.13
C GLU A 102 0.96 25.61 25.60
N LYS A 103 -0.04 25.24 26.41
CA LYS A 103 -1.08 24.28 25.97
C LYS A 103 -2.06 25.01 25.05
N ASN A 104 -1.93 24.80 23.75
CA ASN A 104 -2.65 25.54 22.71
C ASN A 104 -3.73 24.72 21.99
N GLU A 105 -4.07 23.52 22.47
CA GLU A 105 -4.98 22.62 21.75
C GLU A 105 -4.48 22.34 20.32
N ASN A 106 -3.17 22.13 20.18
CA ASN A 106 -2.50 22.00 18.88
C ASN A 106 -3.07 20.85 18.03
N LEU A 107 -3.26 19.69 18.66
CA LEU A 107 -3.85 18.53 17.97
C LEU A 107 -5.24 18.84 17.40
N GLU A 108 -6.08 19.55 18.16
CA GLU A 108 -7.42 19.93 17.71
C GLU A 108 -7.39 20.90 16.54
N GLN A 109 -6.46 21.85 16.54
CA GLN A 109 -6.29 22.80 15.43
C GLN A 109 -5.76 22.09 14.19
N VAL A 110 -4.79 21.20 14.33
CA VAL A 110 -4.25 20.34 13.27
C VAL A 110 -5.34 19.46 12.65
N LEU A 111 -6.17 18.84 13.50
CA LEU A 111 -7.28 18.01 13.03
C LEU A 111 -8.32 18.82 12.26
N ASN A 112 -8.64 20.03 12.73
CA ASN A 112 -9.53 20.94 12.01
C ASN A 112 -8.95 21.38 10.66
N LEU A 113 -7.64 21.66 10.58
CA LEU A 113 -6.96 21.97 9.32
C LEU A 113 -7.06 20.79 8.33
N LEU A 114 -6.76 19.59 8.79
CA LEU A 114 -6.85 18.38 7.95
C LEU A 114 -8.26 18.17 7.39
N LEU A 115 -9.28 18.25 8.26
CA LEU A 115 -10.67 18.09 7.86
C LEU A 115 -11.14 19.22 6.93
N GLU A 116 -10.70 20.45 7.14
CA GLU A 116 -10.97 21.59 6.23
C GLU A 116 -10.40 21.33 4.84
N ILE A 117 -9.13 20.89 4.73
CA ILE A 117 -8.49 20.61 3.43
C ILE A 117 -9.20 19.47 2.71
N VAL A 118 -9.50 18.37 3.42
CA VAL A 118 -10.07 17.16 2.80
C VAL A 118 -11.52 17.35 2.39
N PHE A 119 -12.36 18.01 3.22
CA PHE A 119 -13.81 18.05 3.05
C PHE A 119 -14.36 19.39 2.56
N ASN A 120 -13.53 20.44 2.51
CA ASN A 120 -13.94 21.77 2.08
C ASN A 120 -12.96 22.39 1.06
N PRO A 121 -12.66 21.69 -0.05
CA PRO A 121 -11.67 22.14 -1.01
C PRO A 121 -12.06 23.48 -1.68
N LEU A 122 -11.07 24.14 -2.26
CA LEU A 122 -11.30 25.39 -3.01
C LEU A 122 -12.05 25.09 -4.32
N VAL A 123 -13.26 25.63 -4.41
CA VAL A 123 -14.18 25.42 -5.52
C VAL A 123 -14.70 26.77 -6.03
N GLU A 124 -14.72 26.97 -7.35
CA GLU A 124 -15.25 28.11 -8.05
C GLU A 124 -16.31 27.62 -9.07
N ASN A 125 -17.54 28.12 -9.00
CA ASN A 125 -18.62 27.76 -9.93
C ASN A 125 -18.81 26.24 -10.12
N GLU A 126 -18.91 25.50 -9.00
CA GLU A 126 -19.04 24.03 -8.98
C GLU A 126 -17.94 23.28 -9.74
N SER A 127 -16.74 23.81 -9.74
CA SER A 127 -15.56 23.19 -10.32
C SER A 127 -14.30 23.51 -9.48
N PHE A 128 -13.30 22.67 -9.55
CA PHE A 128 -11.99 22.99 -9.00
C PHE A 128 -11.37 24.18 -9.75
N LYS A 129 -10.46 24.91 -9.11
CA LYS A 129 -9.74 26.00 -9.74
C LYS A 129 -8.88 25.47 -10.90
N ASN A 130 -9.16 25.93 -12.13
CA ASN A 130 -8.54 25.36 -13.33
C ASN A 130 -7.01 25.40 -13.32
N GLN A 131 -6.44 26.45 -12.77
CA GLN A 131 -4.99 26.61 -12.64
C GLN A 131 -4.35 25.43 -11.87
N TYR A 132 -4.97 24.98 -10.79
CA TYR A 132 -4.46 23.88 -9.98
C TYR A 132 -4.66 22.53 -10.68
N VAL A 133 -5.78 22.33 -11.35
CA VAL A 133 -6.01 21.11 -12.12
C VAL A 133 -4.96 20.96 -13.24
N GLU A 134 -4.71 22.02 -14.02
CA GLU A 134 -3.71 21.96 -15.09
C GLU A 134 -2.26 21.83 -14.57
N LEU A 135 -1.96 22.40 -13.40
CA LEU A 135 -0.67 22.19 -12.74
C LEU A 135 -0.48 20.71 -12.34
N GLU A 136 -1.48 20.15 -11.66
CA GLU A 136 -1.36 18.79 -11.12
C GLU A 136 -1.49 17.73 -12.23
N LYS A 137 -2.13 18.01 -13.35
CA LYS A 137 -2.08 17.14 -14.54
C LYS A 137 -0.65 17.01 -15.06
N LYS A 138 0.10 18.11 -15.13
CA LYS A 138 1.51 18.08 -15.54
C LYS A 138 2.38 17.32 -14.54
N ASN A 139 2.15 17.52 -13.24
CA ASN A 139 2.86 16.80 -12.19
C ASN A 139 2.58 15.30 -12.26
N LEU A 140 1.32 14.92 -12.46
CA LEU A 140 0.94 13.51 -12.60
C LEU A 140 1.52 12.87 -13.87
N GLU A 141 1.57 13.60 -14.99
CA GLU A 141 2.23 13.13 -16.21
C GLU A 141 3.72 12.84 -15.97
N LEU A 142 4.42 13.75 -15.29
CA LEU A 142 5.82 13.54 -14.91
C LEU A 142 5.96 12.31 -13.98
N LEU A 143 5.06 12.15 -13.02
CA LEU A 143 5.07 11.02 -12.09
C LEU A 143 4.82 9.68 -12.81
N ILE A 144 3.85 9.62 -13.74
CA ILE A 144 3.59 8.42 -14.54
C ILE A 144 4.81 8.05 -15.39
N ASN A 145 5.47 9.06 -15.98
CA ASN A 145 6.68 8.83 -16.77
C ASN A 145 7.85 8.37 -15.89
N SER A 146 8.01 8.93 -14.68
CA SER A 146 9.10 8.57 -13.78
C SER A 146 9.03 7.12 -13.26
N VAL A 147 7.84 6.49 -13.25
CA VAL A 147 7.73 5.05 -12.93
C VAL A 147 8.58 4.20 -13.86
N LYS A 148 8.72 4.61 -15.13
CA LYS A 148 9.58 3.89 -16.09
C LYS A 148 11.07 4.01 -15.78
N ASP A 149 11.48 5.02 -15.02
CA ASP A 149 12.88 5.24 -14.67
C ASP A 149 13.32 4.28 -13.54
N ASP A 150 12.41 3.95 -12.61
CA ASP A 150 12.63 2.89 -11.64
C ASP A 150 12.29 1.52 -12.26
N LYS A 151 13.31 0.87 -12.82
CA LYS A 151 13.14 -0.40 -13.54
C LYS A 151 12.64 -1.55 -12.63
N ASP A 152 12.88 -1.47 -11.33
CA ASP A 152 12.41 -2.47 -10.37
C ASP A 152 10.89 -2.34 -10.14
N ILE A 153 10.42 -1.10 -9.90
CA ILE A 153 8.97 -0.80 -9.78
C ILE A 153 8.26 -1.05 -11.11
N TYR A 154 8.82 -0.58 -12.22
CA TYR A 154 8.27 -0.78 -13.56
C TYR A 154 8.03 -2.27 -13.87
N SER A 155 9.07 -3.10 -13.67
CA SER A 155 8.98 -4.53 -13.94
C SER A 155 7.95 -5.23 -13.06
N TYR A 156 7.85 -4.81 -11.80
CA TYR A 156 6.86 -5.32 -10.85
C TYR A 156 5.44 -4.96 -11.28
N GLU A 157 5.17 -3.68 -11.61
CA GLU A 157 3.86 -3.25 -12.10
C GLU A 157 3.49 -3.92 -13.42
N LYS A 158 4.44 -4.14 -14.33
CA LYS A 158 4.22 -4.89 -15.58
C LYS A 158 3.79 -6.33 -15.33
N CYS A 159 4.47 -7.04 -14.43
CA CYS A 159 4.10 -8.40 -14.04
C CYS A 159 2.68 -8.44 -13.44
N ILE A 160 2.36 -7.50 -12.55
CA ILE A 160 1.00 -7.37 -11.99
C ILE A 160 -0.03 -7.10 -13.09
N ASN A 161 0.26 -6.20 -14.02
CA ASN A 161 -0.66 -5.88 -15.12
C ASN A 161 -0.95 -7.10 -16.01
N ILE A 162 0.06 -7.91 -16.33
CA ILE A 162 -0.10 -9.14 -17.10
C ILE A 162 -0.93 -10.15 -16.33
N MET A 163 -0.56 -10.43 -15.07
CA MET A 163 -1.20 -11.42 -14.22
C MET A 163 -2.66 -11.06 -13.90
N TYR A 164 -2.97 -9.77 -13.78
CA TYR A 164 -4.27 -9.24 -13.36
C TYR A 164 -4.91 -8.32 -14.41
N LYS A 165 -4.72 -8.60 -15.70
CA LYS A 165 -5.21 -7.77 -16.82
C LYS A 165 -6.73 -7.48 -16.81
N ASN A 166 -7.53 -8.32 -16.16
CA ASN A 166 -8.98 -8.21 -16.07
C ASN A 166 -9.48 -7.76 -14.69
N SER A 167 -8.59 -7.31 -13.81
CA SER A 167 -8.89 -6.90 -12.44
C SER A 167 -8.39 -5.49 -12.18
N GLY A 168 -9.04 -4.77 -11.27
CA GLY A 168 -8.58 -3.44 -10.81
C GLY A 168 -7.15 -3.47 -10.30
N TYR A 169 -6.73 -4.57 -9.68
CA TYR A 169 -5.36 -4.73 -9.20
C TYR A 169 -4.29 -4.65 -10.31
N GLY A 170 -4.64 -5.03 -11.54
CA GLY A 170 -3.75 -4.89 -12.70
C GLY A 170 -3.51 -3.44 -13.14
N LEU A 171 -4.32 -2.48 -12.68
CA LEU A 171 -4.18 -1.08 -13.06
C LEU A 171 -3.08 -0.38 -12.26
N SER A 172 -2.38 0.58 -12.87
CA SER A 172 -1.51 1.49 -12.14
C SER A 172 -2.33 2.43 -11.26
N LYS A 173 -1.90 2.69 -10.03
CA LYS A 173 -2.58 3.63 -9.12
C LYS A 173 -2.61 5.08 -9.62
N TYR A 174 -1.76 5.40 -10.57
CA TYR A 174 -1.66 6.74 -11.18
C TYR A 174 -2.49 6.88 -12.46
N GLY A 175 -3.09 5.79 -12.96
CA GLY A 175 -3.81 5.79 -14.23
C GLY A 175 -2.88 5.86 -15.43
N ASN A 176 -3.29 6.60 -16.46
CA ASN A 176 -2.52 6.74 -17.69
C ASN A 176 -2.56 8.18 -18.26
N ILE A 177 -1.56 8.51 -19.10
CA ILE A 177 -1.40 9.86 -19.68
C ILE A 177 -2.55 10.24 -20.62
N GLU A 178 -3.10 9.29 -21.35
CA GLU A 178 -4.16 9.58 -22.32
C GLU A 178 -5.43 10.10 -21.65
N ASP A 179 -5.76 9.58 -20.48
CA ASP A 179 -6.92 10.01 -19.70
C ASP A 179 -6.79 11.48 -19.25
N LEU A 180 -5.55 11.97 -19.01
CA LEU A 180 -5.33 13.37 -18.63
C LEU A 180 -5.91 14.37 -19.62
N LYS A 181 -5.97 14.01 -20.92
CA LYS A 181 -6.50 14.88 -21.97
C LYS A 181 -8.01 15.15 -21.79
N THR A 182 -8.74 14.25 -21.18
CA THR A 182 -10.20 14.33 -21.01
C THR A 182 -10.60 14.94 -19.66
N ILE A 183 -9.67 15.03 -18.71
CA ILE A 183 -9.92 15.55 -17.36
C ILE A 183 -9.91 17.08 -17.37
N ASN A 184 -10.95 17.66 -16.77
CA ASN A 184 -11.12 19.09 -16.56
C ASN A 184 -11.62 19.37 -15.13
N SER A 185 -11.62 20.65 -14.75
CA SER A 185 -11.99 21.11 -13.40
C SER A 185 -13.38 20.66 -12.97
N LYS A 186 -14.35 20.60 -13.90
CA LYS A 186 -15.73 20.26 -13.60
C LYS A 186 -15.92 18.76 -13.39
N ASN A 187 -15.40 17.92 -14.29
CA ASN A 187 -15.55 16.47 -14.16
C ASN A 187 -14.70 15.92 -13.01
N LEU A 188 -13.56 16.54 -12.71
CA LEU A 188 -12.75 16.16 -11.55
C LEU A 188 -13.46 16.52 -10.23
N TYR A 189 -14.09 17.68 -10.14
CA TYR A 189 -14.88 18.05 -8.96
C TYR A 189 -16.12 17.15 -8.79
N SER A 190 -16.77 16.80 -9.89
CA SER A 190 -17.88 15.82 -9.85
C SER A 190 -17.42 14.48 -9.28
N ARG A 191 -16.25 13.99 -9.69
CA ARG A 191 -15.67 12.75 -9.15
C ARG A 191 -15.29 12.87 -7.66
N TYR A 192 -14.71 14.00 -7.25
CA TYR A 192 -14.45 14.28 -5.84
C TYR A 192 -15.74 14.18 -5.00
N LYS A 193 -16.82 14.82 -5.43
CA LYS A 193 -18.13 14.76 -4.72
C LYS A 193 -18.62 13.31 -4.58
N GLU A 194 -18.48 12.51 -5.62
CA GLU A 194 -18.87 11.11 -5.59
C GLU A 194 -18.02 10.32 -4.58
N ILE A 195 -16.69 10.48 -4.59
CA ILE A 195 -15.78 9.84 -3.65
C ILE A 195 -16.13 10.21 -2.22
N ILE A 196 -16.35 11.50 -1.93
CA ILE A 196 -16.70 11.96 -0.59
C ILE A 196 -18.08 11.43 -0.16
N SER A 197 -19.01 11.23 -1.08
CA SER A 197 -20.35 10.72 -0.76
C SER A 197 -20.43 9.20 -0.61
N LYS A 198 -19.57 8.44 -1.28
CA LYS A 198 -19.68 6.97 -1.38
C LYS A 198 -18.44 6.22 -0.88
N GLY A 199 -17.25 6.83 -0.86
CA GLY A 199 -16.00 6.18 -0.43
C GLY A 199 -16.02 5.81 1.06
N LYS A 200 -15.36 4.73 1.46
CA LYS A 200 -15.15 4.43 2.88
C LYS A 200 -14.13 5.40 3.45
N ILE A 201 -14.47 6.08 4.55
CA ILE A 201 -13.60 7.03 5.23
C ILE A 201 -13.17 6.44 6.57
N ASP A 202 -11.86 6.36 6.77
CA ASP A 202 -11.26 6.01 8.05
C ASP A 202 -10.46 7.22 8.54
N ILE A 203 -10.87 7.79 9.69
CA ILE A 203 -10.17 8.89 10.36
C ILE A 203 -9.36 8.27 11.48
N ILE A 204 -8.05 8.47 11.47
CA ILE A 204 -7.14 7.88 12.46
C ILE A 204 -6.44 9.02 13.18
N VAL A 205 -6.49 8.99 14.51
CA VAL A 205 -5.72 9.89 15.36
C VAL A 205 -4.83 9.05 16.27
N SER A 206 -3.53 9.29 16.21
CA SER A 206 -2.52 8.60 17.01
C SER A 206 -1.74 9.61 17.83
N GLY A 207 -1.56 9.37 19.13
CA GLY A 207 -0.80 10.24 20.01
C GLY A 207 -1.17 10.13 21.48
N ASN A 208 -0.80 11.13 22.26
CA ASN A 208 -1.09 11.23 23.70
C ASN A 208 -2.09 12.34 23.97
N TYR A 209 -3.38 12.00 24.00
CA TYR A 209 -4.49 12.94 24.14
C TYR A 209 -5.65 12.38 24.95
N GLU A 210 -6.57 13.24 25.35
CA GLU A 210 -7.83 12.85 25.99
C GLU A 210 -8.82 12.33 24.94
N LYS A 211 -9.16 11.04 25.03
CA LYS A 211 -10.05 10.35 24.09
C LYS A 211 -11.36 11.10 23.87
N GLU A 212 -12.02 11.49 24.94
CA GLU A 212 -13.35 12.09 24.92
C GLU A 212 -13.37 13.44 24.18
N LYS A 213 -12.25 14.18 24.26
CA LYS A 213 -12.09 15.47 23.60
C LYS A 213 -12.01 15.29 22.08
N ILE A 214 -11.14 14.42 21.60
CA ILE A 214 -10.97 14.14 20.16
C ILE A 214 -12.22 13.48 19.57
N GLN A 215 -12.82 12.53 20.30
CA GLN A 215 -14.05 11.90 19.88
C GLN A 215 -15.17 12.92 19.66
N ARG A 216 -15.41 13.81 20.64
CA ARG A 216 -16.41 14.87 20.56
C ARG A 216 -16.12 15.81 19.40
N GLN A 217 -14.86 16.23 19.22
CA GLN A 217 -14.47 17.11 18.12
C GLN A 217 -14.83 16.54 16.76
N ILE A 218 -14.54 15.24 16.51
CA ILE A 218 -14.90 14.56 15.26
C ILE A 218 -16.42 14.45 15.10
N GLU A 219 -17.14 14.01 16.13
CA GLU A 219 -18.59 13.87 16.11
C GLU A 219 -19.32 15.22 15.89
N GLU A 220 -18.78 16.31 16.44
CA GLU A 220 -19.34 17.66 16.33
C GLU A 220 -18.88 18.41 15.09
N ASN A 221 -17.84 17.95 14.40
CA ASN A 221 -17.32 18.60 13.21
C ASN A 221 -18.39 18.71 12.11
N GLN A 222 -18.57 19.92 11.56
CA GLN A 222 -19.62 20.20 10.58
C GLN A 222 -19.47 19.39 9.30
N PHE A 223 -18.23 19.17 8.83
CA PHE A 223 -18.00 18.38 7.62
C PHE A 223 -18.43 16.94 7.83
N ILE A 224 -18.09 16.35 8.97
CA ILE A 224 -18.46 14.98 9.31
C ILE A 224 -19.98 14.85 9.52
N LYS A 225 -20.61 15.83 10.20
CA LYS A 225 -22.08 15.85 10.35
C LYS A 225 -22.82 15.92 9.02
N ASN A 226 -22.30 16.68 8.06
CA ASN A 226 -22.91 16.89 6.75
C ASN A 226 -22.66 15.76 5.76
N LEU A 227 -21.79 14.79 6.08
CA LEU A 227 -21.67 13.60 5.27
C LEU A 227 -22.99 12.85 5.28
N ASN A 228 -23.57 12.59 4.11
CA ASN A 228 -24.83 11.84 3.99
C ASN A 228 -24.66 10.41 4.54
N SER A 229 -25.77 9.80 4.99
CA SER A 229 -25.81 8.36 5.19
C SER A 229 -25.47 7.66 3.89
N ARG A 230 -24.59 6.66 3.94
CA ARG A 230 -24.04 6.01 2.76
C ARG A 230 -24.75 4.69 2.53
N GLU A 231 -25.96 4.77 1.96
CA GLU A 231 -26.71 3.58 1.54
C GLU A 231 -25.98 2.83 0.42
N ASP A 232 -25.24 3.56 -0.44
CA ASP A 232 -24.44 3.03 -1.54
C ASP A 232 -22.93 3.31 -1.28
N ILE A 233 -22.35 2.71 -0.25
CA ILE A 233 -20.90 2.71 -0.09
C ILE A 233 -20.30 2.03 -1.32
N LEU A 234 -19.40 2.74 -2.02
CA LEU A 234 -18.61 2.14 -3.10
C LEU A 234 -18.06 0.81 -2.60
N ASN A 235 -18.44 -0.26 -3.27
CA ASN A 235 -18.19 -1.63 -2.82
C ASN A 235 -16.68 -1.86 -2.77
N ILE A 236 -16.11 -1.53 -1.61
CA ILE A 236 -14.71 -1.84 -1.31
C ILE A 236 -14.67 -3.34 -1.28
N ASN A 237 -14.09 -3.91 -2.33
CA ASN A 237 -13.96 -5.35 -2.46
C ASN A 237 -13.30 -5.89 -1.20
N ASN A 238 -14.16 -6.35 -0.29
CA ASN A 238 -13.71 -7.20 0.81
C ASN A 238 -13.02 -8.37 0.13
N PHE A 239 -11.70 -8.42 0.15
CA PHE A 239 -10.81 -9.45 -0.39
C PHE A 239 -11.58 -10.73 -0.75
N LYS A 240 -12.36 -10.69 -1.84
CA LYS A 240 -12.89 -11.91 -2.42
C LYS A 240 -11.66 -12.63 -2.94
N THR A 241 -11.32 -13.70 -2.29
CA THR A 241 -10.33 -14.63 -2.81
C THR A 241 -10.84 -15.05 -4.19
N GLU A 242 -10.28 -14.48 -5.24
CA GLU A 242 -10.55 -14.94 -6.59
C GLU A 242 -10.13 -16.41 -6.60
N LEU A 243 -11.06 -17.29 -6.96
CA LEU A 243 -10.73 -18.70 -7.13
C LEU A 243 -9.72 -18.78 -8.26
N LYS A 244 -8.50 -19.16 -7.94
CA LYS A 244 -7.44 -19.37 -8.91
C LYS A 244 -7.62 -20.75 -9.52
N GLU A 245 -7.49 -20.84 -10.84
CA GLU A 245 -7.54 -22.09 -11.58
C GLU A 245 -6.15 -22.61 -11.87
N LYS A 246 -6.04 -23.92 -12.02
CA LYS A 246 -4.78 -24.55 -12.43
C LYS A 246 -4.47 -24.14 -13.87
N ILE A 247 -3.25 -23.71 -14.10
CA ILE A 247 -2.72 -23.39 -15.44
C ILE A 247 -1.60 -24.37 -15.79
N ASP A 248 -1.54 -24.75 -17.07
CA ASP A 248 -0.54 -25.73 -17.53
C ASP A 248 0.83 -25.05 -17.78
N ASN A 249 0.81 -23.83 -18.30
CA ASN A 249 2.05 -23.10 -18.61
C ASN A 249 1.93 -21.63 -18.14
N PRO A 250 2.97 -21.09 -17.50
CA PRO A 250 3.01 -19.70 -17.11
C PRO A 250 3.10 -18.77 -18.33
N GLU A 251 2.43 -17.63 -18.28
CA GLU A 251 2.62 -16.58 -19.27
C GLU A 251 4.02 -15.98 -19.12
N THR A 252 4.83 -16.01 -20.18
CA THR A 252 6.20 -15.50 -20.15
C THR A 252 6.33 -14.31 -21.10
N VAL A 253 6.71 -13.14 -20.55
CA VAL A 253 6.92 -11.91 -21.32
C VAL A 253 8.34 -11.41 -21.10
N LYS A 254 9.04 -11.14 -22.21
CA LYS A 254 10.37 -10.51 -22.21
C LYS A 254 10.26 -9.16 -22.89
N GLU A 255 10.68 -8.10 -22.22
CA GLU A 255 10.66 -6.72 -22.74
C GLU A 255 12.11 -6.19 -22.79
N GLU A 256 12.42 -5.40 -23.81
CA GLU A 256 13.74 -4.77 -23.99
C GLU A 256 13.67 -3.30 -23.63
N MET A 257 14.60 -2.86 -22.79
CA MET A 257 14.81 -1.46 -22.46
C MET A 257 16.31 -1.20 -22.26
N ASP A 258 16.71 0.07 -22.20
CA ASP A 258 18.05 0.43 -21.77
C ASP A 258 18.19 0.17 -20.27
N VAL A 259 18.82 -0.96 -19.94
CA VAL A 259 19.06 -1.41 -18.56
C VAL A 259 20.44 -2.05 -18.47
N THR A 260 21.16 -1.73 -17.42
CA THR A 260 22.45 -2.37 -17.09
C THR A 260 22.26 -3.70 -16.36
N GLN A 261 21.09 -3.90 -15.75
CA GLN A 261 20.74 -5.09 -14.98
C GLN A 261 19.35 -5.58 -15.33
N GLY A 262 19.21 -6.84 -15.70
CA GLY A 262 17.92 -7.47 -15.95
C GLY A 262 17.05 -7.51 -14.70
N LYS A 263 15.75 -7.28 -14.86
CA LYS A 263 14.76 -7.38 -13.79
C LYS A 263 13.81 -8.53 -14.07
N LEU A 264 13.94 -9.57 -13.26
CA LEU A 264 13.08 -10.75 -13.32
C LEU A 264 12.01 -10.66 -12.24
N VAL A 265 10.75 -10.73 -12.65
CA VAL A 265 9.61 -10.80 -11.73
C VAL A 265 8.80 -12.05 -12.06
N ILE A 266 8.52 -12.86 -11.05
CA ILE A 266 7.71 -14.07 -11.17
C ILE A 266 6.50 -13.95 -10.26
N GLY A 267 5.30 -14.02 -10.84
CA GLY A 267 4.04 -14.10 -10.11
C GLY A 267 3.63 -15.54 -9.84
N LEU A 268 3.33 -15.84 -8.59
CA LEU A 268 2.85 -17.14 -8.13
C LEU A 268 1.41 -17.01 -7.66
N ASP A 269 0.53 -17.91 -8.10
CA ASP A 269 -0.81 -18.06 -7.55
C ASP A 269 -0.81 -19.00 -6.35
N ILE A 270 -1.73 -18.77 -5.43
CA ILE A 270 -2.11 -19.71 -4.40
C ILE A 270 -3.44 -20.33 -4.81
N LEU A 271 -3.43 -21.62 -5.14
CA LEU A 271 -4.62 -22.37 -5.49
C LEU A 271 -5.50 -22.60 -4.25
N PRO A 272 -6.81 -22.84 -4.43
CA PRO A 272 -7.67 -23.27 -3.34
C PRO A 272 -7.07 -24.44 -2.56
N ASN A 273 -7.08 -24.34 -1.25
CA ASN A 273 -6.60 -25.36 -0.33
C ASN A 273 -7.54 -25.48 0.87
N ASN A 274 -7.40 -26.54 1.66
CA ASN A 274 -8.26 -26.84 2.81
C ASN A 274 -7.70 -26.31 4.16
N LEU A 275 -6.61 -25.55 4.12
CA LEU A 275 -5.96 -25.05 5.33
C LEU A 275 -6.78 -23.89 5.94
N GLU A 276 -7.14 -24.00 7.18
CA GLU A 276 -7.72 -22.90 7.94
C GLU A 276 -6.68 -21.80 8.17
N ASP A 277 -7.11 -20.54 8.12
CA ASP A 277 -6.23 -19.38 8.35
C ASP A 277 -4.90 -19.43 7.57
N PHE A 278 -4.92 -19.97 6.35
CA PHE A 278 -3.71 -20.21 5.55
C PHE A 278 -2.85 -18.95 5.34
N ARG A 279 -3.36 -17.76 5.60
CA ARG A 279 -2.61 -16.49 5.47
C ARG A 279 -1.39 -16.44 6.38
N PHE A 280 -1.47 -16.96 7.62
CA PHE A 280 -0.32 -17.05 8.52
C PHE A 280 0.69 -18.09 8.03
N ILE A 281 0.19 -19.18 7.45
CA ILE A 281 1.03 -20.19 6.82
C ILE A 281 1.72 -19.59 5.58
N ALA A 282 1.00 -18.82 4.76
CA ALA A 282 1.56 -18.10 3.62
C ALA A 282 2.64 -17.08 4.01
N ILE A 283 2.44 -16.35 5.11
CA ILE A 283 3.44 -15.43 5.67
C ILE A 283 4.71 -16.20 6.07
N MET A 284 4.57 -17.33 6.78
CA MET A 284 5.70 -18.19 7.16
C MET A 284 6.39 -18.79 5.94
N TYR A 285 5.62 -19.33 4.99
CA TYR A 285 6.14 -19.84 3.72
C TYR A 285 6.96 -18.79 2.98
N ASN A 286 6.39 -17.58 2.78
CA ASN A 286 7.07 -16.49 2.09
C ASN A 286 8.34 -16.06 2.80
N ALA A 287 8.36 -16.05 4.13
CA ALA A 287 9.53 -15.65 4.90
C ALA A 287 10.66 -16.69 4.79
N ILE A 288 10.35 -17.98 4.83
CA ILE A 288 11.34 -19.05 4.59
C ILE A 288 11.83 -19.01 3.15
N PHE A 289 10.93 -18.80 2.20
CA PHE A 289 11.24 -18.85 0.78
C PHE A 289 12.04 -17.64 0.30
N GLY A 290 11.60 -16.40 0.59
CA GLY A 290 12.25 -15.25 -0.03
C GLY A 290 12.15 -13.91 0.70
N ASN A 291 11.63 -13.85 1.94
CA ASN A 291 11.58 -12.61 2.69
C ASN A 291 12.57 -12.62 3.86
N GLY A 292 13.69 -11.93 3.66
CA GLY A 292 14.74 -11.78 4.65
C GLY A 292 16.06 -12.47 4.28
N VAL A 293 17.11 -12.14 5.03
CA VAL A 293 18.48 -12.57 4.75
C VAL A 293 18.71 -14.08 4.97
N ASN A 294 17.86 -14.76 5.72
CA ASN A 294 17.94 -16.20 5.97
C ASN A 294 17.08 -17.02 4.99
N SER A 295 16.39 -16.36 4.05
CA SER A 295 15.49 -17.04 3.11
C SER A 295 16.27 -17.84 2.05
N LYS A 296 15.61 -18.86 1.46
CA LYS A 296 16.19 -19.68 0.40
C LYS A 296 16.62 -18.87 -0.81
N LEU A 297 15.81 -17.91 -1.26
CA LEU A 297 16.17 -17.04 -2.39
C LEU A 297 17.44 -16.24 -2.09
N PHE A 298 17.54 -15.64 -0.91
CA PHE A 298 18.72 -14.88 -0.55
C PHE A 298 19.95 -15.79 -0.42
N GLN A 299 19.87 -16.87 0.36
CA GLN A 299 21.00 -17.73 0.66
C GLN A 299 21.49 -18.54 -0.56
N ILE A 300 20.57 -18.97 -1.41
CA ILE A 300 20.93 -19.87 -2.53
C ILE A 300 21.12 -19.09 -3.83
N VAL A 301 20.15 -18.26 -4.24
CA VAL A 301 20.21 -17.59 -5.55
C VAL A 301 21.23 -16.44 -5.52
N ARG A 302 21.27 -15.67 -4.42
CA ARG A 302 22.17 -14.52 -4.30
C ARG A 302 23.54 -14.93 -3.79
N GLU A 303 23.62 -15.55 -2.59
CA GLU A 303 24.91 -15.76 -1.91
C GLU A 303 25.67 -16.97 -2.50
N LYS A 304 25.03 -18.14 -2.57
CA LYS A 304 25.71 -19.37 -2.99
C LYS A 304 25.99 -19.43 -4.48
N GLU A 305 24.97 -19.21 -5.31
CA GLU A 305 25.06 -19.35 -6.76
C GLU A 305 25.46 -18.05 -7.47
N SER A 306 25.45 -16.91 -6.76
CA SER A 306 25.79 -15.59 -7.28
C SER A 306 25.06 -15.25 -8.60
N LEU A 307 23.78 -15.64 -8.70
CA LEU A 307 22.96 -15.41 -9.89
C LEU A 307 22.26 -14.08 -9.86
N ALA A 308 22.05 -13.50 -8.69
CA ALA A 308 21.31 -12.26 -8.52
C ALA A 308 22.00 -11.32 -7.53
N TYR A 309 21.91 -10.02 -7.78
CA TYR A 309 22.30 -8.96 -6.83
C TYR A 309 21.23 -8.75 -5.78
N THR A 310 19.97 -8.93 -6.17
CA THR A 310 18.81 -8.91 -5.27
C THR A 310 17.93 -10.12 -5.59
N ALA A 311 17.46 -10.82 -4.55
CA ALA A 311 16.52 -11.92 -4.68
C ALA A 311 15.61 -11.91 -3.45
N LYS A 312 14.32 -11.63 -3.68
CA LYS A 312 13.32 -11.53 -2.62
C LYS A 312 11.95 -11.99 -3.08
N SER A 313 11.08 -12.34 -2.14
CA SER A 313 9.66 -12.56 -2.42
C SER A 313 8.77 -11.75 -1.49
N GLU A 314 7.57 -11.48 -1.95
CA GLU A 314 6.54 -10.71 -1.24
C GLU A 314 5.19 -11.43 -1.35
N TYR A 315 4.56 -11.69 -0.21
CA TYR A 315 3.19 -12.20 -0.15
C TYR A 315 2.20 -11.06 -0.10
N VAL A 316 1.34 -10.96 -1.09
CA VAL A 316 0.27 -9.96 -1.16
C VAL A 316 -1.00 -10.55 -0.56
N VAL A 317 -1.23 -10.23 0.71
CA VAL A 317 -2.35 -10.77 1.51
C VAL A 317 -3.70 -10.55 0.81
N GLN A 318 -3.89 -9.37 0.21
CA GLN A 318 -5.14 -8.94 -0.39
C GLN A 318 -5.49 -9.70 -1.67
N LYS A 319 -4.51 -10.29 -2.34
CA LYS A 319 -4.69 -11.02 -3.61
C LYS A 319 -4.37 -12.51 -3.47
N ASN A 320 -3.89 -12.93 -2.29
CA ASN A 320 -3.44 -14.29 -2.06
C ASN A 320 -2.52 -14.77 -3.18
N ASN A 321 -1.43 -14.04 -3.39
CA ASN A 321 -0.39 -14.40 -4.35
C ASN A 321 0.99 -13.98 -3.84
N ILE A 322 2.03 -14.54 -4.44
CA ILE A 322 3.41 -14.23 -4.10
C ILE A 322 4.12 -13.72 -5.35
N PHE A 323 4.88 -12.63 -5.22
CA PHE A 323 5.80 -12.17 -6.25
C PHE A 323 7.24 -12.43 -5.83
N ILE A 324 8.03 -12.99 -6.77
CA ILE A 324 9.48 -13.09 -6.65
C ILE A 324 10.09 -11.99 -7.50
N ARG A 325 11.08 -11.28 -6.97
CA ARG A 325 11.76 -10.18 -7.66
C ARG A 325 13.27 -10.40 -7.57
N CYS A 326 13.94 -10.45 -8.73
CA CYS A 326 15.38 -10.62 -8.81
C CYS A 326 16.01 -9.60 -9.76
N GLY A 327 17.12 -8.99 -9.32
CA GLY A 327 18.00 -8.22 -10.20
C GLY A 327 19.16 -9.12 -10.64
N ILE A 328 19.26 -9.42 -11.93
CA ILE A 328 20.20 -10.42 -12.48
C ILE A 328 20.98 -9.86 -13.68
N GLU A 329 22.09 -10.49 -14.02
CA GLU A 329 22.70 -10.35 -15.34
C GLU A 329 21.81 -11.02 -16.40
N CYS A 330 21.66 -10.41 -17.57
CA CYS A 330 20.69 -10.88 -18.57
C CYS A 330 20.97 -12.32 -19.03
N GLU A 331 22.23 -12.72 -19.12
CA GLU A 331 22.69 -14.03 -19.54
C GLU A 331 22.36 -15.14 -18.51
N LYS A 332 22.13 -14.74 -17.25
CA LYS A 332 21.81 -15.67 -16.16
C LYS A 332 20.33 -15.99 -16.05
N TYR A 333 19.48 -15.45 -16.95
CA TYR A 333 18.02 -15.59 -16.90
C TYR A 333 17.57 -17.05 -16.79
N ASP A 334 17.97 -17.91 -17.74
CA ASP A 334 17.50 -19.30 -17.78
C ASP A 334 17.93 -20.08 -16.53
N LYS A 335 19.19 -19.91 -16.11
CA LYS A 335 19.72 -20.56 -14.90
C LYS A 335 18.99 -20.10 -13.65
N THR A 336 18.66 -18.80 -13.55
CA THR A 336 17.95 -18.24 -12.40
C THR A 336 16.51 -18.77 -12.33
N VAL A 337 15.79 -18.78 -13.45
CA VAL A 337 14.42 -19.29 -13.51
C VAL A 337 14.36 -20.78 -13.14
N GLU A 338 15.26 -21.59 -13.68
CA GLU A 338 15.32 -23.03 -13.37
C GLU A 338 15.66 -23.25 -11.89
N LEU A 339 16.61 -22.52 -11.33
CA LEU A 339 16.93 -22.63 -9.91
C LEU A 339 15.73 -22.25 -9.03
N ILE A 340 15.00 -21.18 -9.36
CA ILE A 340 13.79 -20.79 -8.63
C ILE A 340 12.73 -21.90 -8.67
N LYS A 341 12.53 -22.55 -9.83
CA LYS A 341 11.61 -23.70 -9.93
C LYS A 341 12.06 -24.88 -9.04
N VAL A 342 13.36 -25.18 -9.02
CA VAL A 342 13.90 -26.20 -8.11
C VAL A 342 13.63 -25.84 -6.65
N LEU A 343 13.83 -24.57 -6.24
CA LEU A 343 13.57 -24.12 -4.88
C LEU A 343 12.09 -24.21 -4.52
N LEU A 344 11.18 -23.93 -5.45
CA LEU A 344 9.73 -24.12 -5.26
C LEU A 344 9.39 -25.60 -5.02
N GLU A 345 9.96 -26.53 -5.79
CA GLU A 345 9.77 -27.98 -5.58
C GLU A 345 10.39 -28.44 -4.25
N GLN A 346 11.54 -27.91 -3.85
CA GLN A 346 12.11 -28.18 -2.54
C GLN A 346 11.16 -27.75 -1.39
N MET A 347 10.48 -26.61 -1.53
CA MET A 347 9.47 -26.19 -0.54
C MET A 347 8.31 -27.20 -0.48
N LYS A 348 7.84 -27.69 -1.63
CA LYS A 348 6.78 -28.73 -1.70
C LYS A 348 7.21 -30.05 -1.06
N ASN A 349 8.49 -30.39 -1.17
CA ASN A 349 9.05 -31.59 -0.55
C ASN A 349 9.38 -31.43 0.95
N GLY A 350 9.15 -30.23 1.53
CA GLY A 350 9.49 -29.95 2.92
C GLY A 350 11.00 -29.87 3.20
N GLU A 351 11.81 -29.56 2.16
CA GLU A 351 13.27 -29.46 2.25
C GLU A 351 13.70 -28.13 2.92
N PHE A 352 13.23 -27.91 4.14
CA PHE A 352 13.63 -26.86 5.08
C PHE A 352 13.58 -27.44 6.50
N THR A 353 14.41 -26.92 7.37
CA THR A 353 14.63 -27.48 8.71
C THR A 353 13.72 -26.84 9.75
N GLU A 354 13.57 -27.48 10.92
CA GLU A 354 12.94 -26.87 12.09
C GLU A 354 13.71 -25.62 12.57
N GLU A 355 15.01 -25.59 12.35
CA GLU A 355 15.83 -24.40 12.67
C GLU A 355 15.46 -23.22 11.76
N ASP A 356 15.22 -23.46 10.46
CA ASP A 356 14.76 -22.42 9.53
C ASP A 356 13.39 -21.86 9.96
N ILE A 357 12.48 -22.73 10.40
CA ILE A 357 11.15 -22.34 10.90
C ILE A 357 11.29 -21.47 12.15
N ASN A 358 12.10 -21.90 13.12
CA ASN A 358 12.27 -21.17 14.37
C ASN A 358 12.93 -19.81 14.16
N LYS A 359 14.00 -19.72 13.36
CA LYS A 359 14.60 -18.44 12.97
C LYS A 359 13.61 -17.52 12.26
N THR A 360 12.77 -18.09 11.41
CA THR A 360 11.74 -17.32 10.68
C THR A 360 10.66 -16.79 11.63
N LYS A 361 10.21 -17.61 12.61
CA LYS A 361 9.26 -17.16 13.65
C LYS A 361 9.84 -16.00 14.46
N GLU A 362 11.08 -16.12 14.90
CA GLU A 362 11.78 -15.06 15.63
C GLU A 362 11.89 -13.77 14.80
N TYR A 363 12.26 -13.88 13.54
CA TYR A 363 12.35 -12.75 12.62
C TYR A 363 11.00 -12.02 12.46
N ILE A 364 9.91 -12.75 12.21
CA ILE A 364 8.57 -12.17 12.06
C ILE A 364 8.11 -11.54 13.39
N ILE A 365 8.29 -12.22 14.51
CA ILE A 365 7.89 -11.73 15.84
C ILE A 365 8.65 -10.44 16.18
N SER A 366 9.95 -10.40 15.93
CA SER A 366 10.76 -9.18 16.12
C SER A 366 10.27 -8.01 15.26
N GLY A 367 9.89 -8.29 13.99
CA GLY A 367 9.27 -7.28 13.13
C GLY A 367 7.94 -6.77 13.66
N ILE A 368 7.11 -7.63 14.26
CA ILE A 368 5.85 -7.23 14.90
C ILE A 368 6.10 -6.39 16.17
N ASP A 369 7.14 -6.71 16.93
CA ASP A 369 7.50 -5.92 18.13
C ASP A 369 7.93 -4.51 17.77
N SER A 370 8.69 -4.34 16.67
CA SER A 370 9.15 -3.03 16.21
C SER A 370 8.04 -2.10 15.69
N ILE A 371 6.87 -2.63 15.32
CA ILE A 371 5.71 -1.82 14.90
C ILE A 371 5.34 -0.77 15.95
N ASN A 372 5.52 -1.09 17.22
CA ASN A 372 5.16 -0.18 18.31
C ASN A 372 6.20 0.96 18.53
N GLU A 373 7.33 0.91 17.87
CA GLU A 373 8.42 1.90 18.00
C GLU A 373 8.24 3.10 17.07
N GLU A 374 7.48 2.93 15.95
CA GLU A 374 7.25 3.96 14.95
C GLU A 374 5.74 4.21 14.78
N GLN A 375 5.34 5.48 14.88
CA GLN A 375 3.92 5.85 14.93
C GLN A 375 3.20 5.69 13.60
N ASP A 376 3.83 6.04 12.49
CA ASP A 376 3.32 5.85 11.14
C ASP A 376 3.20 4.36 10.77
N THR A 377 4.22 3.56 11.10
CA THR A 377 4.21 2.10 10.93
C THR A 377 3.07 1.46 11.72
N GLN A 378 2.80 1.94 12.94
CA GLN A 378 1.68 1.50 13.77
C GLN A 378 0.32 1.80 13.11
N ILE A 379 0.15 3.01 12.57
CA ILE A 379 -1.07 3.43 11.86
C ILE A 379 -1.30 2.55 10.63
N LEU A 380 -0.26 2.35 9.81
CA LEU A 380 -0.34 1.55 8.59
C LEU A 380 -0.60 0.07 8.90
N TYR A 381 0.02 -0.47 9.96
CA TYR A 381 -0.25 -1.83 10.43
C TYR A 381 -1.73 -2.00 10.80
N LEU A 382 -2.26 -1.16 11.69
CA LEU A 382 -3.65 -1.28 12.14
C LEU A 382 -4.64 -1.10 10.99
N PHE A 383 -4.40 -0.16 10.09
CA PHE A 383 -5.21 0.04 8.90
C PHE A 383 -5.14 -1.17 7.94
N GLY A 384 -3.95 -1.70 7.70
CA GLY A 384 -3.75 -2.89 6.88
C GLY A 384 -4.42 -4.14 7.45
N GLN A 385 -4.32 -4.35 8.78
CA GLN A 385 -5.00 -5.45 9.49
C GLN A 385 -6.53 -5.31 9.42
N GLU A 386 -7.06 -4.10 9.57
CA GLU A 386 -8.48 -3.80 9.43
C GLU A 386 -8.98 -4.14 8.03
N LEU A 387 -8.28 -3.67 7.00
CA LEU A 387 -8.61 -3.98 5.62
C LEU A 387 -8.51 -5.47 5.32
N SER A 388 -7.50 -6.16 5.84
CA SER A 388 -7.25 -7.58 5.59
C SER A 388 -8.04 -8.51 6.49
N LYS A 389 -8.80 -7.98 7.45
CA LYS A 389 -9.50 -8.75 8.50
C LYS A 389 -8.56 -9.72 9.23
N LEU A 390 -7.34 -9.29 9.47
CA LEU A 390 -6.34 -9.98 10.29
C LEU A 390 -6.44 -9.50 11.74
N PRO A 391 -5.89 -10.25 12.72
CA PRO A 391 -5.88 -9.82 14.11
C PRO A 391 -5.25 -8.44 14.29
N LEU A 392 -5.95 -7.54 14.98
CA LEU A 392 -5.46 -6.20 15.31
C LEU A 392 -4.46 -6.22 16.47
N LYS A 393 -4.58 -7.21 17.37
CA LYS A 393 -3.68 -7.35 18.49
C LYS A 393 -2.41 -8.09 18.09
N THR A 394 -1.28 -7.47 18.32
CA THR A 394 0.05 -8.02 17.98
C THR A 394 0.29 -9.38 18.68
N GLU A 395 -0.16 -9.55 19.91
CA GLU A 395 -0.04 -10.81 20.65
C GLU A 395 -0.81 -11.96 19.98
N GLU A 396 -2.03 -11.72 19.53
CA GLU A 396 -2.82 -12.72 18.82
C GLU A 396 -2.14 -13.09 17.48
N TYR A 397 -1.61 -12.10 16.78
CA TYR A 397 -0.84 -12.33 15.54
C TYR A 397 0.39 -13.21 15.81
N LYS A 398 1.17 -12.89 16.87
CA LYS A 398 2.35 -13.68 17.27
C LYS A 398 1.99 -15.12 17.60
N GLU A 399 0.90 -15.35 18.33
CA GLU A 399 0.45 -16.71 18.65
C GLU A 399 0.05 -17.49 17.38
N LYS A 400 -0.59 -16.87 16.41
CA LYS A 400 -0.89 -17.49 15.12
C LYS A 400 0.39 -17.88 14.38
N ILE A 401 1.41 -17.01 14.36
CA ILE A 401 2.73 -17.31 13.75
C ILE A 401 3.43 -18.48 14.50
N LYS A 402 3.45 -18.46 15.84
CA LYS A 402 4.05 -19.55 16.65
C LYS A 402 3.39 -20.90 16.39
N ALA A 403 2.09 -20.91 16.16
CA ALA A 403 1.31 -22.13 15.96
C ALA A 403 1.55 -22.80 14.59
N VAL A 404 2.13 -22.11 13.60
CA VAL A 404 2.38 -22.68 12.28
C VAL A 404 3.42 -23.82 12.36
N THR A 405 3.10 -24.96 11.74
CA THR A 405 3.95 -26.17 11.73
C THR A 405 4.60 -26.39 10.37
N LYS A 406 5.61 -27.28 10.35
CA LYS A 406 6.30 -27.69 9.12
C LYS A 406 5.36 -28.36 8.12
N GLU A 407 4.49 -29.23 8.62
CA GLU A 407 3.51 -29.97 7.83
C GLU A 407 2.55 -29.00 7.12
N GLN A 408 2.05 -27.98 7.83
CA GLN A 408 1.18 -26.96 7.24
C GLN A 408 1.88 -26.14 6.16
N ILE A 409 3.16 -25.78 6.36
CA ILE A 409 3.94 -25.05 5.36
C ILE A 409 4.18 -25.92 4.12
N THR A 410 4.46 -27.22 4.31
CA THR A 410 4.67 -28.19 3.22
C THR A 410 3.38 -28.42 2.44
N GLU A 411 2.24 -28.57 3.15
CA GLU A 411 0.92 -28.70 2.52
C GLU A 411 0.55 -27.43 1.75
N PHE A 412 0.77 -26.26 2.34
CA PHE A 412 0.54 -24.97 1.68
C PHE A 412 1.38 -24.84 0.40
N ALA A 413 2.64 -25.28 0.42
CA ALA A 413 3.52 -25.24 -0.74
C ALA A 413 2.94 -26.01 -1.94
N GLN A 414 2.13 -27.07 -1.72
CA GLN A 414 1.47 -27.80 -2.81
C GLN A 414 0.43 -26.94 -3.55
N SER A 415 -0.11 -25.90 -2.90
CA SER A 415 -1.06 -24.99 -3.53
C SER A 415 -0.39 -23.91 -4.38
N ILE A 416 0.93 -23.79 -4.34
CA ILE A 416 1.67 -22.76 -5.09
C ILE A 416 1.88 -23.21 -6.54
N GLN A 417 1.44 -22.37 -7.47
CA GLN A 417 1.75 -22.54 -8.90
C GLN A 417 2.36 -21.27 -9.49
N LEU A 418 3.23 -21.46 -10.49
CA LEU A 418 3.81 -20.40 -11.28
C LEU A 418 2.78 -19.89 -12.29
N ASN A 419 2.46 -18.59 -12.25
CA ASN A 419 1.48 -17.95 -13.14
C ASN A 419 2.15 -17.15 -14.26
N THR A 420 2.98 -16.17 -13.90
CA THR A 420 3.55 -15.20 -14.85
C THR A 420 5.05 -15.05 -14.62
N ILE A 421 5.81 -15.01 -15.70
CA ILE A 421 7.23 -14.65 -15.70
C ILE A 421 7.39 -13.39 -16.55
N TYR A 422 7.82 -12.30 -15.95
CA TYR A 422 8.18 -11.08 -16.64
C TYR A 422 9.67 -10.81 -16.52
N PHE A 423 10.33 -10.54 -17.63
CA PHE A 423 11.75 -10.23 -17.67
C PHE A 423 12.03 -8.98 -18.48
N LEU A 424 12.52 -7.94 -17.83
CA LEU A 424 13.07 -6.76 -18.46
C LEU A 424 14.57 -6.98 -18.69
N LYS A 425 14.99 -6.95 -19.94
CA LYS A 425 16.39 -7.18 -20.34
C LYS A 425 16.97 -6.02 -21.14
N SER A 426 18.30 -5.98 -21.25
CA SER A 426 18.99 -5.01 -22.11
C SER A 426 18.63 -5.25 -23.58
N GLY A 427 18.31 -4.19 -24.32
CA GLY A 427 18.23 -4.20 -25.78
C GLY A 427 19.65 -4.25 -26.37
N GLY A 428 19.91 -5.21 -27.23
CA GLY A 428 21.23 -5.65 -27.67
C GLY A 428 22.09 -4.71 -28.53
N GLU A 429 22.05 -3.39 -28.37
CA GLU A 429 22.89 -2.46 -29.13
C GLU A 429 24.06 -1.80 -28.37
N ASN A 430 24.23 -2.07 -27.07
CA ASN A 430 25.29 -1.42 -26.28
C ASN A 430 26.24 -2.38 -25.54
N ALA A 431 26.46 -3.60 -26.02
CA ALA A 431 27.44 -4.50 -25.42
C ALA A 431 28.91 -4.20 -25.80
N ASP A 432 29.18 -3.28 -26.78
CA ASP A 432 30.51 -3.15 -27.38
C ASP A 432 31.18 -1.77 -27.25
N ASN A 433 30.79 -0.92 -26.30
CA ASN A 433 31.44 0.40 -26.14
C ASN A 433 32.00 0.68 -24.75
N TRP A 434 32.77 -0.26 -24.21
CA TRP A 434 33.73 0.04 -23.11
C TRP A 434 35.01 -0.79 -23.36
N GLU A 435 35.88 -0.28 -24.28
CA GLU A 435 37.32 -0.51 -24.22
C GLU A 435 38.02 0.69 -23.57
#